data_dac9aa03eccfc2c8c323d5f4ce503a0a
#
_entry.id   dac9aa03eccfc2c8c323d5f4ce503a0a
#
_cell.length_a   1.000
_cell.length_b   1.000
_cell.length_c   1.000
_cell.angle_alpha   90.00
_cell.angle_beta   90.00
_cell.angle_gamma   90.00
#
_symmetry.space_group_name_H-M   'P 1'
#
loop_
_entity.id
_entity.type
_entity.pdbx_description
1 polymer ?
#
loop_
_entity_poly.entity_id
_entity_poly.type
_entity_poly.pdbx_seq_one_letter_code
_entity_poly.pdbx_strand_id
1 'polypeptide(L)'
;SFAAKSTRHYNLVKPNDIIYTKSPTGDFPYGIIKQSKIKENVIVSPLYGVFTPETEHLGYILDVYFESANNVYNYLASIIQKGAKNTINITNEKFLSKSLFLPISFDEQAKIASFIKSINDKINHCQTQIEKTEMWKKGLLQRMFC
;
A
#
# COMPACT_ATOMS: atom_id res chain seq x y z
N SER A 1 -15.17 6.92 -13.50
CA SER A 1 -15.30 5.89 -14.54
C SER A 1 -16.41 4.92 -14.14
N PHE A 2 -17.35 4.68 -15.03
CA PHE A 2 -18.47 3.76 -14.79
C PHE A 2 -17.96 2.31 -14.86
N ALA A 3 -18.43 1.46 -13.93
CA ALA A 3 -18.17 0.02 -13.97
C ALA A 3 -18.73 -0.58 -15.29
N ALA A 4 -18.03 -1.56 -15.85
CA ALA A 4 -18.48 -2.27 -17.04
C ALA A 4 -19.85 -2.93 -16.81
N LYS A 5 -20.65 -3.11 -17.87
CA LYS A 5 -22.00 -3.70 -17.82
C LYS A 5 -22.10 -5.09 -17.16
N SER A 6 -20.96 -5.78 -16.95
CA SER A 6 -20.88 -7.06 -16.21
C SER A 6 -19.67 -7.05 -15.30
N THR A 7 -19.90 -7.25 -14.00
CA THR A 7 -18.87 -7.30 -12.95
C THR A 7 -18.53 -8.74 -12.54
N ARG A 8 -18.99 -9.75 -13.29
CA ARG A 8 -18.81 -11.18 -12.98
C ARG A 8 -17.35 -11.64 -12.83
N HIS A 9 -16.41 -10.90 -13.41
CA HIS A 9 -14.97 -11.22 -13.37
C HIS A 9 -14.17 -10.30 -12.44
N TYR A 10 -14.85 -9.43 -11.70
CA TYR A 10 -14.19 -8.52 -10.77
C TYR A 10 -13.80 -9.23 -9.47
N ASN A 11 -12.68 -8.85 -8.91
CA ASN A 11 -12.22 -9.36 -7.62
C ASN A 11 -12.88 -8.59 -6.49
N LEU A 12 -13.41 -9.31 -5.49
CA LEU A 12 -13.89 -8.71 -4.25
C LEU A 12 -12.69 -8.36 -3.37
N VAL A 13 -12.67 -7.15 -2.85
CA VAL A 13 -11.70 -6.66 -1.87
C VAL A 13 -12.44 -6.41 -0.55
N LYS A 14 -11.96 -7.02 0.50
CA LYS A 14 -12.43 -6.82 1.88
C LYS A 14 -11.56 -5.78 2.59
N PRO A 15 -12.03 -5.20 3.70
CA PRO A 15 -11.18 -4.41 4.59
C PRO A 15 -9.90 -5.18 4.94
N ASN A 16 -8.77 -4.49 4.96
CA ASN A 16 -7.45 -5.03 5.27
C ASN A 16 -6.83 -6.00 4.23
N ASP A 17 -7.52 -6.33 3.12
CA ASP A 17 -6.90 -7.07 2.03
C ASP A 17 -5.69 -6.34 1.44
N ILE A 18 -4.71 -7.09 0.97
CA ILE A 18 -3.57 -6.58 0.21
C ILE A 18 -3.93 -6.55 -1.27
N ILE A 19 -3.78 -5.40 -1.89
CA ILE A 19 -4.05 -5.18 -3.30
C ILE A 19 -2.73 -4.95 -4.03
N TYR A 20 -2.50 -5.69 -5.08
CA TYR A 20 -1.37 -5.50 -5.98
C TYR A 20 -1.85 -4.94 -7.32
N THR A 21 -1.42 -3.72 -7.66
CA THR A 21 -1.68 -3.11 -8.96
C THR A 21 -0.61 -3.57 -9.95
N LYS A 22 -0.97 -4.38 -10.92
CA LYS A 22 -0.05 -4.92 -11.93
C LYS A 22 0.25 -3.88 -13.03
N SER A 23 0.49 -2.63 -12.63
CA SER A 23 0.76 -1.51 -13.54
C SER A 23 1.94 -0.68 -13.04
N PRO A 24 2.95 -0.44 -13.88
CA PRO A 24 4.07 0.43 -13.53
C PRO A 24 3.58 1.86 -13.26
N THR A 25 4.12 2.48 -12.22
CA THR A 25 3.86 3.88 -11.90
C THR A 25 5.14 4.51 -11.35
N GLY A 26 5.54 5.68 -11.82
CA GLY A 26 6.63 6.47 -11.26
C GLY A 26 7.80 5.65 -10.70
N ASP A 27 7.98 5.71 -9.39
CA ASP A 27 9.06 5.02 -8.68
C ASP A 27 8.82 3.51 -8.51
N PHE A 28 7.65 3.00 -8.89
CA PHE A 28 7.26 1.59 -8.77
C PHE A 28 7.16 0.90 -10.14
N PRO A 29 8.28 0.52 -10.76
CA PRO A 29 8.30 -0.09 -12.10
C PRO A 29 7.66 -1.47 -12.17
N TYR A 30 7.38 -2.10 -11.04
CA TYR A 30 6.71 -3.40 -10.92
C TYR A 30 5.32 -3.32 -10.28
N GLY A 31 4.74 -2.11 -10.20
CA GLY A 31 3.43 -1.87 -9.61
C GLY A 31 3.48 -1.63 -8.11
N ILE A 32 2.34 -1.32 -7.53
CA ILE A 32 2.18 -0.94 -6.13
C ILE A 32 1.46 -2.05 -5.37
N ILE A 33 1.95 -2.35 -4.17
CA ILE A 33 1.33 -3.28 -3.23
C ILE A 33 0.88 -2.46 -2.01
N LYS A 34 -0.42 -2.49 -1.68
CA LYS A 34 -0.99 -1.70 -0.58
C LYS A 34 -2.11 -2.45 0.12
N GLN A 35 -2.26 -2.20 1.43
CA GLN A 35 -3.41 -2.67 2.20
C GLN A 35 -4.64 -1.81 1.91
N SER A 36 -5.80 -2.44 1.76
CA SER A 36 -7.09 -1.75 1.67
C SER A 36 -7.43 -1.07 3.00
N LYS A 37 -7.60 0.25 2.96
CA LYS A 37 -8.03 1.08 4.11
C LYS A 37 -9.54 1.42 4.05
N ILE A 38 -10.24 0.84 3.07
CA ILE A 38 -11.68 1.01 2.90
C ILE A 38 -12.40 0.09 3.90
N LYS A 39 -13.41 0.61 4.59
CA LYS A 39 -14.15 -0.14 5.62
C LYS A 39 -15.22 -1.07 5.05
N GLU A 40 -15.55 -0.92 3.79
CA GLU A 40 -16.59 -1.67 3.09
C GLU A 40 -16.00 -2.60 2.04
N ASN A 41 -16.75 -3.63 1.67
CA ASN A 41 -16.37 -4.48 0.55
C ASN A 41 -16.49 -3.71 -0.75
N VAL A 42 -15.45 -3.76 -1.58
CA VAL A 42 -15.44 -3.13 -2.90
C VAL A 42 -15.00 -4.13 -3.96
N ILE A 43 -15.31 -3.84 -5.21
CA ILE A 43 -14.88 -4.66 -6.34
C ILE A 43 -13.81 -3.93 -7.15
N VAL A 44 -12.79 -4.66 -7.57
CA VAL A 44 -11.70 -4.15 -8.39
C VAL A 44 -11.56 -4.97 -9.66
N SER A 45 -10.97 -4.37 -10.70
CA SER A 45 -10.70 -5.05 -11.97
C SER A 45 -9.92 -6.36 -11.75
N PRO A 46 -10.12 -7.40 -12.56
CA PRO A 46 -9.36 -8.66 -12.51
C PRO A 46 -7.86 -8.48 -12.79
N LEU A 47 -7.45 -7.32 -13.27
CA LEU A 47 -6.04 -6.97 -13.43
C LEU A 47 -5.30 -6.79 -12.10
N TYR A 48 -6.02 -6.57 -10.99
CA TYR A 48 -5.43 -6.47 -9.67
C TYR A 48 -5.27 -7.84 -9.02
N GLY A 49 -4.16 -8.09 -8.34
CA GLY A 49 -4.04 -9.18 -7.38
C GLY A 49 -4.70 -8.77 -6.06
N VAL A 50 -5.48 -9.66 -5.47
CA VAL A 50 -6.11 -9.43 -4.15
C VAL A 50 -5.75 -10.61 -3.27
N PHE A 51 -5.23 -10.31 -2.07
CA PHE A 51 -4.75 -11.29 -1.11
C PHE A 51 -5.26 -10.95 0.28
N THR A 52 -5.85 -11.91 0.96
CA THR A 52 -6.30 -11.74 2.33
C THR A 52 -5.19 -12.17 3.29
N PRO A 53 -4.59 -11.26 4.08
CA PRO A 53 -3.61 -11.62 5.09
C PRO A 53 -4.29 -12.39 6.23
N GLU A 54 -3.52 -13.25 6.93
CA GLU A 54 -4.03 -14.03 8.04
C GLU A 54 -4.52 -13.15 9.20
N THR A 55 -3.85 -12.02 9.42
CA THR A 55 -4.24 -11.03 10.42
C THR A 55 -4.20 -9.62 9.84
N GLU A 56 -4.97 -8.69 10.40
CA GLU A 56 -4.90 -7.26 10.08
C GLU A 56 -3.49 -6.71 10.35
N HIS A 57 -2.85 -7.14 11.43
CA HIS A 57 -1.50 -6.71 11.81
C HIS A 57 -0.47 -7.14 10.77
N LEU A 58 -0.56 -8.37 10.28
CA LEU A 58 0.31 -8.85 9.20
C LEU A 58 0.08 -8.05 7.91
N GLY A 59 -1.17 -7.77 7.56
CA GLY A 59 -1.51 -6.91 6.43
C GLY A 59 -0.89 -5.52 6.55
N TYR A 60 -0.94 -4.91 7.74
CA TYR A 60 -0.31 -3.62 7.99
C TYR A 60 1.22 -3.66 7.90
N ILE A 61 1.86 -4.70 8.43
CA ILE A 61 3.31 -4.91 8.31
C ILE A 61 3.71 -5.02 6.84
N LEU A 62 2.96 -5.77 6.04
CA LEU A 62 3.19 -5.91 4.60
C LEU A 62 2.97 -4.58 3.85
N ASP A 63 1.94 -3.81 4.21
CA ASP A 63 1.70 -2.46 3.65
C ASP A 63 2.93 -1.57 3.83
N VAL A 64 3.44 -1.50 5.06
CA VAL A 64 4.64 -0.70 5.39
C VAL A 64 5.89 -1.26 4.71
N TYR A 65 6.08 -2.57 4.68
CA TYR A 65 7.23 -3.19 4.00
C TYR A 65 7.27 -2.82 2.52
N PHE A 66 6.13 -2.87 1.85
CA PHE A 66 6.02 -2.56 0.42
C PHE A 66 5.85 -1.06 0.10
N GLU A 67 5.89 -0.17 1.09
CA GLU A 67 6.04 1.28 0.83
C GLU A 67 7.38 1.62 0.18
N SER A 68 8.40 0.79 0.40
CA SER A 68 9.70 0.92 -0.26
C SER A 68 9.66 0.35 -1.68
N ALA A 69 9.95 1.18 -2.67
CA ALA A 69 10.08 0.75 -4.06
C ALA A 69 11.17 -0.31 -4.23
N ASN A 70 12.25 -0.25 -3.44
CA ASN A 70 13.32 -1.25 -3.43
C ASN A 70 12.83 -2.62 -2.93
N ASN A 71 11.99 -2.64 -1.90
CA ASN A 71 11.41 -3.88 -1.40
C ASN A 71 10.47 -4.52 -2.42
N VAL A 72 9.65 -3.71 -3.09
CA VAL A 72 8.79 -4.17 -4.20
C VAL A 72 9.65 -4.72 -5.34
N TYR A 73 10.72 -4.01 -5.72
CA TYR A 73 11.65 -4.46 -6.74
C TYR A 73 12.28 -5.80 -6.37
N ASN A 74 12.88 -5.93 -5.20
CA ASN A 74 13.55 -7.14 -4.73
C ASN A 74 12.59 -8.33 -4.62
N TYR A 75 11.36 -8.09 -4.24
CA TYR A 75 10.34 -9.12 -4.17
C TYR A 75 9.89 -9.60 -5.56
N LEU A 76 9.69 -8.68 -6.49
CA LEU A 76 9.02 -8.97 -7.77
C LEU A 76 9.98 -9.19 -8.94
N ALA A 77 11.21 -8.64 -8.94
CA ALA A 77 12.10 -8.60 -10.10
C ALA A 77 12.39 -9.98 -10.71
N SER A 78 12.49 -11.03 -9.88
CA SER A 78 12.80 -12.40 -10.33
C SER A 78 11.60 -13.19 -10.81
N ILE A 79 10.37 -12.72 -10.54
CA ILE A 79 9.13 -13.45 -10.82
C ILE A 79 8.23 -12.76 -11.83
N ILE A 80 8.51 -11.50 -12.16
CA ILE A 80 7.75 -10.75 -13.16
C ILE A 80 8.30 -11.01 -14.55
N GLN A 81 7.39 -11.22 -15.49
CA GLN A 81 7.68 -11.16 -16.92
C GLN A 81 7.07 -9.86 -17.48
N LYS A 82 7.92 -9.00 -18.05
CA LYS A 82 7.45 -7.80 -18.75
C LYS A 82 6.88 -8.22 -20.11
N GLY A 83 5.60 -7.99 -20.30
CA GLY A 83 4.92 -8.14 -21.58
C GLY A 83 5.11 -6.93 -22.50
N ALA A 84 4.54 -6.99 -23.70
CA ALA A 84 4.48 -5.86 -24.61
C ALA A 84 3.78 -4.66 -23.92
N LYS A 85 4.25 -3.44 -24.21
CA LYS A 85 3.72 -2.18 -23.63
C LYS A 85 3.87 -2.07 -22.09
N ASN A 86 4.95 -2.64 -21.53
CA ASN A 86 5.22 -2.60 -20.07
C ASN A 86 4.11 -3.24 -19.18
N THR A 87 3.28 -4.11 -19.73
CA THR A 87 2.31 -4.85 -18.93
C THR A 87 3.04 -5.85 -18.02
N ILE A 88 2.59 -5.94 -16.77
CA ILE A 88 3.13 -6.87 -15.78
C ILE A 88 2.28 -8.14 -15.83
N ASN A 89 2.87 -9.24 -16.32
CA ASN A 89 2.24 -10.55 -16.32
C ASN A 89 2.76 -11.37 -15.13
N ILE A 90 1.89 -11.58 -14.16
CA ILE A 90 2.16 -12.42 -12.98
C ILE A 90 0.86 -13.03 -12.47
N THR A 91 0.86 -14.33 -12.20
CA THR A 91 -0.26 -15.00 -11.53
C THR A 91 -0.19 -14.79 -10.02
N ASN A 92 -1.31 -14.99 -9.33
CA ASN A 92 -1.36 -14.85 -7.88
C ASN A 92 -0.49 -15.94 -7.20
N GLU A 93 -0.46 -17.17 -7.73
CA GLU A 93 0.39 -18.25 -7.24
C GLU A 93 1.87 -17.88 -7.35
N LYS A 94 2.26 -17.28 -8.48
CA LYS A 94 3.64 -16.85 -8.68
C LYS A 94 4.02 -15.68 -7.77
N PHE A 95 3.09 -14.77 -7.52
CA PHE A 95 3.28 -13.70 -6.53
C PHE A 95 3.53 -14.29 -5.14
N LEU A 96 2.76 -15.29 -4.71
CA LEU A 96 2.89 -15.94 -3.40
C LEU A 96 4.04 -16.94 -3.31
N SER A 97 4.71 -17.27 -4.41
CA SER A 97 5.82 -18.25 -4.41
C SER A 97 7.11 -17.74 -3.77
N LYS A 98 7.22 -16.43 -3.55
CA LYS A 98 8.36 -15.81 -2.87
C LYS A 98 8.21 -15.85 -1.36
N SER A 99 9.28 -16.20 -0.69
CA SER A 99 9.35 -16.17 0.78
C SER A 99 9.71 -14.78 1.28
N LEU A 100 9.06 -14.36 2.36
CA LEU A 100 9.41 -13.20 3.17
C LEU A 100 9.65 -13.66 4.60
N PHE A 101 10.61 -13.04 5.28
CA PHE A 101 10.79 -13.23 6.71
C PHE A 101 9.77 -12.37 7.45
N LEU A 102 8.76 -13.03 8.01
CA LEU A 102 7.64 -12.39 8.67
C LEU A 102 7.50 -12.93 10.10
N PRO A 103 7.03 -12.12 11.05
CA PRO A 103 6.71 -12.61 12.39
C PRO A 103 5.58 -13.65 12.32
N ILE A 104 5.78 -14.82 12.93
CA ILE A 104 4.81 -15.93 12.94
C ILE A 104 3.80 -15.75 14.06
N SER A 105 4.25 -15.26 15.22
CA SER A 105 3.40 -15.05 16.40
C SER A 105 2.45 -13.87 16.21
N PHE A 106 1.16 -14.08 16.50
CA PHE A 106 0.15 -13.02 16.47
C PHE A 106 0.47 -11.88 17.45
N ASP A 107 1.02 -12.20 18.61
CA ASP A 107 1.44 -11.21 19.61
C ASP A 107 2.61 -10.36 19.10
N GLU A 108 3.56 -10.99 18.39
CA GLU A 108 4.69 -10.28 17.78
C GLU A 108 4.20 -9.37 16.64
N GLN A 109 3.31 -9.86 15.78
CA GLN A 109 2.67 -9.05 14.73
C GLN A 109 1.98 -7.83 15.33
N ALA A 110 1.19 -8.01 16.39
CA ALA A 110 0.48 -6.93 17.05
C ALA A 110 1.43 -5.88 17.65
N LYS A 111 2.51 -6.32 18.31
CA LYS A 111 3.53 -5.43 18.89
C LYS A 111 4.26 -4.62 17.81
N ILE A 112 4.69 -5.27 16.74
CA ILE A 112 5.38 -4.61 15.62
C ILE A 112 4.43 -3.61 14.95
N ALA A 113 3.22 -4.01 14.62
CA ALA A 113 2.24 -3.13 13.99
C ALA A 113 1.92 -1.91 14.85
N SER A 114 1.71 -2.10 16.17
CA SER A 114 1.44 -1.01 17.11
C SER A 114 2.64 -0.06 17.24
N PHE A 115 3.86 -0.59 17.27
CA PHE A 115 5.07 0.21 17.32
C PHE A 115 5.22 1.10 16.09
N ILE A 116 5.11 0.51 14.90
CA ILE A 116 5.20 1.26 13.63
C ILE A 116 4.10 2.32 13.56
N LYS A 117 2.86 1.97 13.94
CA LYS A 117 1.74 2.91 13.97
C LYS A 117 2.04 4.10 14.88
N SER A 118 2.57 3.85 16.07
CA SER A 118 2.93 4.93 17.02
C SER A 118 3.98 5.87 16.47
N ILE A 119 4.95 5.36 15.69
CA ILE A 119 5.96 6.20 15.01
C ILE A 119 5.30 7.04 13.91
N ASN A 120 4.47 6.44 13.08
CA ASN A 120 3.77 7.15 12.01
C ASN A 120 2.84 8.25 12.57
N ASP A 121 2.15 7.99 13.69
CA ASP A 121 1.32 8.98 14.36
C ASP A 121 2.15 10.16 14.86
N LYS A 122 3.37 9.92 15.40
CA LYS A 122 4.30 10.99 15.80
C LYS A 122 4.77 11.79 14.60
N ILE A 123 5.15 11.14 13.51
CA ILE A 123 5.58 11.82 12.27
C ILE A 123 4.45 12.73 11.76
N ASN A 124 3.24 12.21 11.66
CA ASN A 124 2.06 12.97 11.21
C ASN A 124 1.75 14.14 12.14
N HIS A 125 1.88 13.96 13.45
CA HIS A 125 1.69 15.04 14.42
C HIS A 125 2.73 16.15 14.23
N CYS A 126 4.02 15.81 14.10
CA CYS A 126 5.08 16.78 13.85
C CYS A 126 4.85 17.52 12.52
N GLN A 127 4.46 16.81 11.46
CA GLN A 127 4.16 17.42 10.16
C GLN A 127 3.03 18.44 10.28
N THR A 128 1.95 18.07 10.97
CA THR A 128 0.81 18.98 11.23
C THR A 128 1.24 20.23 12.03
N GLN A 129 2.16 20.07 13.00
CA GLN A 129 2.70 21.23 13.76
C GLN A 129 3.52 22.15 12.85
N ILE A 130 4.36 21.59 11.97
CA ILE A 130 5.15 22.37 11.00
C ILE A 130 4.21 23.19 10.11
N GLU A 131 3.21 22.55 9.50
CA GLU A 131 2.25 23.21 8.62
C GLU A 131 1.50 24.36 9.32
N LYS A 132 1.04 24.13 10.55
CA LYS A 132 0.39 25.18 11.36
C LYS A 132 1.32 26.36 11.64
N THR A 133 2.59 26.08 11.96
CA THR A 133 3.61 27.09 12.25
C THR A 133 3.95 27.91 11.00
N GLU A 134 4.04 27.25 9.84
CA GLU A 134 4.25 27.93 8.56
C GLU A 134 3.08 28.84 8.18
N MET A 135 1.83 28.37 8.39
CA MET A 135 0.65 29.22 8.18
C MET A 135 0.64 30.43 9.11
N TRP A 136 0.99 30.24 10.38
CA TRP A 136 1.09 31.31 11.35
C TRP A 136 2.17 32.32 10.96
N LYS A 137 3.37 31.85 10.58
CA LYS A 137 4.46 32.69 10.06
C LYS A 137 4.00 33.52 8.85
N LYS A 138 3.34 32.89 7.89
CA LYS A 138 2.78 33.58 6.72
C LYS A 138 1.78 34.65 7.10
N GLY A 139 0.88 34.38 8.04
CA GLY A 139 -0.10 35.34 8.53
C GLY A 139 0.54 36.54 9.25
N LEU A 140 1.60 36.32 10.04
CA LEU A 140 2.38 37.41 10.66
C LEU A 140 3.06 38.31 9.62
N LEU A 141 3.75 37.71 8.65
CA LEU A 141 4.43 38.44 7.60
C LEU A 141 3.45 39.34 6.80
N GLN A 142 2.26 38.80 6.48
CA GLN A 142 1.23 39.60 5.81
C GLN A 142 0.75 40.79 6.64
N ARG A 143 0.68 40.67 7.97
CA ARG A 143 0.29 41.80 8.85
C ARG A 143 1.38 42.80 9.08
N MET A 144 2.66 42.40 8.93
CA MET A 144 3.82 43.30 9.16
C MET A 144 4.15 44.15 7.94
N PHE A 145 3.80 43.67 6.74
CA PHE A 145 4.21 44.31 5.47
C PHE A 145 3.03 44.79 4.61
N CYS A 146 1.82 44.80 5.16
CA CYS A 146 0.64 45.41 4.52
C CYS A 146 0.22 46.71 5.21
#